data_a5a375d2d816d9ff8bb4fc982866b94e
#
_entry.id   a5a375d2d816d9ff8bb4fc982866b94e
#
_cell.length_a   1.000
_cell.length_b   1.000
_cell.length_c   1.000
_cell.angle_alpha   90.00
_cell.angle_beta   90.00
_cell.angle_gamma   90.00
#
_symmetry.space_group_name_H-M   'P 1'
#
loop_
_entity.id
_entity.type
_entity.pdbx_description
1 polymer ?
#
loop_
_entity_poly.entity_id
_entity_poly.type
_entity_poly.pdbx_seq_one_letter_code
_entity_poly.pdbx_strand_id
1 'polypeptide(L)'
;MDIIMNEYTYAENLLNKQDLKACDLGDKPSSMLNLLARYYREIGKNDDEIKELLSDFLNRCLKDKYKESKWIDSIFYQVIKSKKYNLKKVDNVIVTKSEMEIIQSVKGKSRQKVLFTLLILAKYYNTVSDKNKNWTNLEYKKIFKLANVQLSIQNQALLINDLYNCGFVNVSKNVGKPNIQVNFVDNESDGVLTITRLKDLGKEIVYIDDKGMEE
;
A
#
# COMPACT_ATOMS: atom_id res chain seq x y z
N MET A 1 -3.37 8.31 4.13
CA MET A 1 -3.71 6.93 4.51
C MET A 1 -2.56 6.05 4.07
N ASP A 2 -1.98 5.32 5.00
CA ASP A 2 -0.92 4.35 4.69
C ASP A 2 -1.51 3.18 3.90
N ILE A 3 -0.70 2.53 3.07
CA ILE A 3 -1.15 1.36 2.33
C ILE A 3 -1.11 0.17 3.30
N ILE A 4 -2.27 -0.43 3.54
CA ILE A 4 -2.39 -1.63 4.36
C ILE A 4 -2.08 -2.83 3.46
N MET A 5 -1.06 -3.62 3.80
CA MET A 5 -0.65 -4.79 3.02
C MET A 5 -1.61 -5.95 3.23
N ASN A 6 -1.85 -6.34 4.48
CA ASN A 6 -2.82 -7.35 4.83
C ASN A 6 -4.04 -6.69 5.47
N GLU A 7 -5.09 -6.50 4.67
CA GLU A 7 -6.34 -5.86 5.10
C GLU A 7 -7.14 -6.78 6.03
N TYR A 8 -6.98 -8.10 5.91
CA TYR A 8 -7.67 -9.07 6.77
C TYR A 8 -7.13 -9.00 8.20
N THR A 9 -5.84 -9.21 8.39
CA THR A 9 -5.19 -9.14 9.71
C THR A 9 -5.33 -7.74 10.34
N TYR A 10 -5.29 -6.69 9.53
CA TYR A 10 -5.52 -5.33 10.00
C TYR A 10 -6.94 -5.17 10.57
N ALA A 11 -7.96 -5.68 9.88
CA ALA A 11 -9.35 -5.62 10.36
C ALA A 11 -9.52 -6.39 11.68
N GLU A 12 -8.98 -7.60 11.79
CA GLU A 12 -9.03 -8.38 13.02
C GLU A 12 -8.39 -7.63 14.21
N ASN A 13 -7.19 -7.12 14.02
CA ASN A 13 -6.47 -6.37 15.06
C ASN A 13 -7.25 -5.11 15.49
N LEU A 14 -7.87 -4.43 14.52
CA LEU A 14 -8.68 -3.24 14.80
C LEU A 14 -9.93 -3.59 15.61
N LEU A 15 -10.64 -4.64 15.25
CA LEU A 15 -11.86 -5.06 15.93
C LEU A 15 -11.60 -5.60 17.34
N ASN A 16 -10.45 -6.24 17.55
CA ASN A 16 -10.02 -6.75 18.87
C ASN A 16 -9.51 -5.65 19.81
N LYS A 17 -9.37 -4.41 19.34
CA LYS A 17 -8.92 -3.30 20.15
C LYS A 17 -9.96 -2.92 21.20
N GLN A 18 -9.58 -2.94 22.50
CA GLN A 18 -10.49 -2.63 23.59
C GLN A 18 -10.91 -1.16 23.62
N ASP A 19 -9.96 -0.25 23.38
CA ASP A 19 -10.15 1.19 23.42
C ASP A 19 -10.17 1.79 22.01
N LEU A 20 -11.30 1.66 21.31
CA LEU A 20 -11.52 2.31 20.02
C LEU A 20 -11.73 3.81 20.19
N LYS A 21 -11.08 4.61 19.33
CA LYS A 21 -11.14 6.07 19.34
C LYS A 21 -11.49 6.59 17.93
N ALA A 22 -11.94 7.83 17.85
CA ALA A 22 -12.22 8.47 16.56
C ALA A 22 -11.02 8.42 15.57
N CYS A 23 -9.77 8.48 16.08
CA CYS A 23 -8.58 8.34 15.25
C CYS A 23 -8.42 6.94 14.61
N ASP A 24 -9.05 5.91 15.15
CA ASP A 24 -9.02 4.55 14.57
C ASP A 24 -9.84 4.47 13.27
N LEU A 25 -10.74 5.42 13.03
CA LEU A 25 -11.42 5.59 11.74
C LEU A 25 -10.48 6.13 10.65
N GLY A 26 -9.31 6.67 11.03
CA GLY A 26 -8.34 7.29 10.14
C GLY A 26 -8.85 8.57 9.47
N ASP A 27 -8.07 9.10 8.52
CA ASP A 27 -8.40 10.36 7.81
C ASP A 27 -9.66 10.24 6.93
N LYS A 28 -10.06 9.02 6.58
CA LYS A 28 -11.22 8.72 5.71
C LYS A 28 -12.07 7.62 6.32
N PRO A 29 -13.01 7.96 7.20
CA PRO A 29 -13.90 6.99 7.85
C PRO A 29 -14.58 6.02 6.87
N SER A 30 -15.03 6.52 5.72
CA SER A 30 -15.66 5.71 4.67
C SER A 30 -14.74 4.60 4.13
N SER A 31 -13.43 4.86 4.05
CA SER A 31 -12.47 3.83 3.62
C SER A 31 -12.29 2.73 4.65
N MET A 32 -12.31 3.09 5.94
CA MET A 32 -12.23 2.13 7.04
C MET A 32 -13.49 1.27 7.12
N LEU A 33 -14.66 1.88 7.05
CA LEU A 33 -15.93 1.16 7.04
C LEU A 33 -16.05 0.23 5.83
N ASN A 34 -15.57 0.66 4.65
CA ASN A 34 -15.51 -0.18 3.46
C ASN A 34 -14.60 -1.40 3.68
N LEU A 35 -13.45 -1.23 4.32
CA LEU A 35 -12.55 -2.33 4.67
C LEU A 35 -13.26 -3.32 5.62
N LEU A 36 -13.87 -2.83 6.70
CA LEU A 36 -14.60 -3.67 7.65
C LEU A 36 -15.79 -4.38 7.04
N ALA A 37 -16.57 -3.72 6.17
CA ALA A 37 -17.69 -4.36 5.47
C ALA A 37 -17.20 -5.51 4.57
N ARG A 38 -16.06 -5.36 3.89
CA ARG A 38 -15.45 -6.44 3.09
C ARG A 38 -14.96 -7.59 3.98
N TYR A 39 -14.39 -7.27 5.14
CA TYR A 39 -13.97 -8.26 6.13
C TYR A 39 -15.16 -9.07 6.64
N TYR A 40 -16.23 -8.42 7.09
CA TYR A 40 -17.43 -9.11 7.57
C TYR A 40 -18.07 -10.00 6.51
N ARG A 41 -18.11 -9.54 5.26
CA ARG A 41 -18.59 -10.38 4.16
C ARG A 41 -17.70 -11.60 3.94
N GLU A 42 -16.38 -11.46 4.05
CA GLU A 42 -15.44 -12.57 3.86
C GLU A 42 -15.56 -13.63 4.95
N ILE A 43 -15.91 -13.24 6.18
CA ILE A 43 -16.19 -14.18 7.27
C ILE A 43 -17.64 -14.67 7.28
N GLY A 44 -18.40 -14.43 6.20
CA GLY A 44 -19.72 -15.01 5.99
C GLY A 44 -20.89 -14.27 6.61
N LYS A 45 -20.72 -13.02 7.06
CA LYS A 45 -21.83 -12.21 7.57
C LYS A 45 -22.78 -11.78 6.45
N ASN A 46 -24.06 -11.81 6.73
CA ASN A 46 -25.09 -11.32 5.83
C ASN A 46 -25.18 -9.79 5.87
N ASP A 47 -25.98 -9.23 4.97
CA ASP A 47 -26.05 -7.79 4.74
C ASP A 47 -26.57 -7.01 5.95
N ASP A 48 -27.55 -7.54 6.68
CA ASP A 48 -28.14 -6.90 7.86
C ASP A 48 -27.15 -6.94 9.04
N GLU A 49 -26.50 -8.09 9.27
CA GLU A 49 -25.43 -8.22 10.26
C GLU A 49 -24.26 -7.25 9.99
N ILE A 50 -23.84 -7.09 8.73
CA ILE A 50 -22.78 -6.16 8.37
C ILE A 50 -23.17 -4.74 8.73
N LYS A 51 -24.41 -4.34 8.44
CA LYS A 51 -24.90 -2.99 8.75
C LYS A 51 -24.91 -2.74 10.26
N GLU A 52 -25.37 -3.68 11.06
CA GLU A 52 -25.40 -3.60 12.51
C GLU A 52 -23.98 -3.50 13.08
N LEU A 53 -23.05 -4.39 12.67
CA LEU A 53 -21.67 -4.41 13.13
C LEU A 53 -20.89 -3.14 12.78
N LEU A 54 -21.16 -2.55 11.61
CA LEU A 54 -20.56 -1.26 11.24
C LEU A 54 -21.10 -0.11 12.11
N SER A 55 -22.38 -0.14 12.43
CA SER A 55 -23.00 0.84 13.33
C SER A 55 -22.44 0.75 14.74
N ASP A 56 -22.28 -0.47 15.26
CA ASP A 56 -21.66 -0.70 16.57
C ASP A 56 -20.21 -0.26 16.61
N PHE A 57 -19.45 -0.56 15.57
CA PHE A 57 -18.06 -0.09 15.46
C PHE A 57 -17.98 1.44 15.50
N LEU A 58 -18.83 2.14 14.75
CA LEU A 58 -18.89 3.61 14.78
C LEU A 58 -19.25 4.14 16.16
N ASN A 59 -20.24 3.56 16.83
CA ASN A 59 -20.67 3.96 18.17
C ASN A 59 -19.52 3.79 19.20
N ARG A 60 -18.73 2.72 19.08
CA ARG A 60 -17.54 2.50 19.93
C ARG A 60 -16.44 3.52 19.67
N CYS A 61 -16.22 3.91 18.42
CA CYS A 61 -15.18 4.90 18.07
C CYS A 61 -15.52 6.31 18.51
N LEU A 62 -16.80 6.71 18.48
CA LEU A 62 -17.22 8.11 18.56
C LEU A 62 -17.88 8.47 19.88
N LYS A 63 -17.91 7.63 20.89
CA LYS A 63 -18.47 7.86 22.27
C LYS A 63 -19.82 8.57 22.35
N ASP A 64 -20.20 9.36 21.34
CA ASP A 64 -21.50 10.00 21.17
C ASP A 64 -22.23 9.32 20.02
N LYS A 65 -23.52 9.04 20.23
CA LYS A 65 -24.40 8.42 19.22
C LYS A 65 -24.28 9.16 17.89
N TYR A 66 -23.45 8.64 17.02
CA TYR A 66 -23.42 9.09 15.64
C TYR A 66 -24.71 8.64 15.00
N LYS A 67 -25.69 9.55 15.02
CA LYS A 67 -26.96 9.30 14.37
C LYS A 67 -26.71 9.17 12.87
N GLU A 68 -26.95 7.97 12.37
CA GLU A 68 -27.21 7.65 10.98
C GLU A 68 -26.24 8.23 9.98
N SER A 69 -25.34 7.47 9.65
CA SER A 69 -24.50 7.89 8.59
C SER A 69 -25.12 7.42 7.28
N LYS A 70 -25.61 8.35 6.49
CA LYS A 70 -25.78 8.18 5.04
C LYS A 70 -24.53 7.52 4.40
N TRP A 71 -23.43 7.52 5.12
CA TRP A 71 -22.20 6.82 4.77
C TRP A 71 -22.35 5.31 4.86
N ILE A 72 -22.98 4.78 5.91
CA ILE A 72 -23.17 3.32 6.05
C ILE A 72 -24.02 2.81 4.90
N ASP A 73 -25.11 3.48 4.59
CA ASP A 73 -25.96 3.08 3.47
C ASP A 73 -25.22 3.16 2.12
N SER A 74 -24.42 4.22 1.91
CA SER A 74 -23.61 4.36 0.71
C SER A 74 -22.52 3.29 0.61
N ILE A 75 -21.83 3.00 1.71
CA ILE A 75 -20.78 1.98 1.77
C ILE A 75 -21.38 0.61 1.56
N PHE A 76 -22.47 0.33 2.26
CA PHE A 76 -23.22 -0.90 2.16
C PHE A 76 -23.65 -1.16 0.71
N TYR A 77 -24.25 -0.17 0.06
CA TYR A 77 -24.60 -0.27 -1.35
C TYR A 77 -23.40 -0.55 -2.24
N GLN A 78 -22.27 0.15 -2.01
CA GLN A 78 -21.05 -0.05 -2.79
C GLN A 78 -20.41 -1.42 -2.56
N VAL A 79 -20.35 -1.89 -1.33
CA VAL A 79 -19.72 -3.18 -0.97
C VAL A 79 -20.57 -4.35 -1.42
N ILE A 80 -21.92 -4.25 -1.31
CA ILE A 80 -22.83 -5.34 -1.69
C ILE A 80 -22.93 -5.44 -3.21
N LYS A 81 -23.09 -4.33 -3.91
CA LYS A 81 -23.14 -4.36 -5.38
C LYS A 81 -21.80 -4.68 -6.02
N SER A 82 -20.70 -4.28 -5.43
CA SER A 82 -19.39 -4.61 -5.97
C SER A 82 -18.82 -5.87 -5.34
N LYS A 83 -19.27 -7.03 -5.76
CA LYS A 83 -18.62 -8.33 -5.47
C LYS A 83 -17.16 -8.40 -5.92
N LYS A 84 -16.61 -7.29 -6.43
CA LYS A 84 -15.30 -7.19 -7.10
C LYS A 84 -14.11 -6.93 -6.16
N TYR A 85 -14.35 -6.53 -4.94
CA TYR A 85 -13.23 -6.10 -4.07
C TYR A 85 -13.03 -7.08 -2.92
N ASN A 86 -12.18 -8.07 -3.15
CA ASN A 86 -11.66 -8.91 -2.06
C ASN A 86 -10.68 -8.12 -1.18
N LEU A 87 -10.49 -8.60 0.04
CA LEU A 87 -9.43 -8.07 0.90
C LEU A 87 -8.06 -8.43 0.33
N LYS A 88 -7.12 -7.50 0.49
CA LYS A 88 -5.72 -7.77 0.16
C LYS A 88 -5.09 -8.53 1.32
N LYS A 89 -4.43 -9.63 1.00
CA LYS A 89 -3.78 -10.52 1.98
C LYS A 89 -2.31 -10.72 1.61
N VAL A 90 -1.53 -9.64 1.71
CA VAL A 90 -0.10 -9.66 1.46
C VAL A 90 0.62 -9.51 2.78
N ASP A 91 1.22 -10.58 3.28
CA ASP A 91 1.92 -10.57 4.57
C ASP A 91 3.28 -9.91 4.46
N ASN A 92 3.98 -10.17 3.38
CA ASN A 92 5.31 -9.63 3.12
C ASN A 92 5.60 -9.46 1.64
N VAL A 93 6.65 -8.70 1.35
CA VAL A 93 7.28 -8.58 0.04
C VAL A 93 8.75 -8.90 0.22
N ILE A 94 9.24 -9.86 -0.55
CA ILE A 94 10.64 -10.32 -0.51
C ILE A 94 11.43 -9.58 -1.60
N VAL A 95 12.59 -9.07 -1.24
CA VAL A 95 13.57 -8.46 -2.16
C VAL A 95 14.76 -9.40 -2.29
N THR A 96 15.14 -9.71 -3.52
CA THR A 96 16.25 -10.60 -3.82
C THR A 96 17.61 -9.87 -3.81
N LYS A 97 18.70 -10.64 -3.75
CA LYS A 97 20.05 -10.08 -3.82
C LYS A 97 20.29 -9.36 -5.15
N SER A 98 19.86 -9.95 -6.27
CA SER A 98 19.98 -9.36 -7.61
C SER A 98 19.28 -8.00 -7.71
N GLU A 99 18.08 -7.89 -7.15
CA GLU A 99 17.32 -6.63 -7.10
C GLU A 99 18.04 -5.56 -6.27
N MET A 100 18.62 -5.95 -5.14
CA MET A 100 19.39 -5.02 -4.29
C MET A 100 20.66 -4.54 -4.97
N GLU A 101 21.39 -5.42 -5.66
CA GLU A 101 22.60 -5.05 -6.42
C GLU A 101 22.26 -4.01 -7.52
N ILE A 102 21.14 -4.19 -8.24
CA ILE A 102 20.65 -3.22 -9.22
C ILE A 102 20.35 -1.87 -8.57
N ILE A 103 19.64 -1.85 -7.43
CA ILE A 103 19.31 -0.62 -6.73
C ILE A 103 20.57 0.11 -6.25
N GLN A 104 21.55 -0.62 -5.69
CA GLN A 104 22.82 -0.07 -5.21
C GLN A 104 23.69 0.48 -6.36
N SER A 105 23.59 -0.08 -7.57
CA SER A 105 24.31 0.42 -8.75
C SER A 105 23.85 1.81 -9.21
N VAL A 106 22.65 2.24 -8.79
CA VAL A 106 22.08 3.54 -9.17
C VAL A 106 22.77 4.67 -8.41
N LYS A 107 23.31 5.66 -9.14
CA LYS A 107 23.94 6.83 -8.52
C LYS A 107 22.92 7.74 -7.83
N GLY A 108 23.12 8.00 -6.55
CA GLY A 108 22.38 9.00 -5.76
C GLY A 108 21.29 8.39 -4.88
N LYS A 109 21.41 8.63 -3.57
CA LYS A 109 20.52 8.08 -2.53
C LYS A 109 19.02 8.31 -2.78
N SER A 110 18.63 9.46 -3.31
CA SER A 110 17.23 9.73 -3.63
C SER A 110 16.69 8.82 -4.75
N ARG A 111 17.51 8.56 -5.79
CA ARG A 111 17.15 7.65 -6.88
C ARG A 111 17.04 6.22 -6.37
N GLN A 112 17.98 5.75 -5.56
CA GLN A 112 17.95 4.43 -4.94
C GLN A 112 16.68 4.23 -4.09
N LYS A 113 16.36 5.20 -3.21
CA LYS A 113 15.14 5.16 -2.37
C LYS A 113 13.84 5.09 -3.18
N VAL A 114 13.76 5.89 -4.24
CA VAL A 114 12.58 5.90 -5.11
C VAL A 114 12.48 4.60 -5.89
N LEU A 115 13.59 4.10 -6.46
CA LEU A 115 13.62 2.86 -7.21
C LEU A 115 13.27 1.65 -6.34
N PHE A 116 13.82 1.58 -5.12
CA PHE A 116 13.46 0.57 -4.12
C PHE A 116 11.96 0.61 -3.79
N THR A 117 11.43 1.80 -3.54
CA THR A 117 10.00 1.96 -3.26
C THR A 117 9.13 1.49 -4.42
N LEU A 118 9.52 1.79 -5.66
CA LEU A 118 8.82 1.32 -6.86
C LEU A 118 8.88 -0.20 -6.98
N LEU A 119 10.03 -0.83 -6.70
CA LEU A 119 10.19 -2.28 -6.68
C LEU A 119 9.22 -2.93 -5.68
N ILE A 120 9.23 -2.46 -4.42
CA ILE A 120 8.34 -3.00 -3.39
C ILE A 120 6.87 -2.87 -3.78
N LEU A 121 6.48 -1.72 -4.32
CA LEU A 121 5.11 -1.50 -4.78
C LEU A 121 4.75 -2.41 -5.95
N ALA A 122 5.65 -2.61 -6.91
CA ALA A 122 5.43 -3.50 -8.05
C ALA A 122 5.22 -4.95 -7.58
N LYS A 123 6.09 -5.46 -6.71
CA LYS A 123 5.97 -6.81 -6.12
C LYS A 123 4.68 -6.96 -5.29
N TYR A 124 4.36 -5.96 -4.47
CA TYR A 124 3.10 -5.93 -3.72
C TYR A 124 1.89 -6.02 -4.65
N TYR A 125 1.83 -5.21 -5.71
CA TYR A 125 0.71 -5.25 -6.65
C TYR A 125 0.69 -6.53 -7.48
N ASN A 126 1.81 -7.15 -7.78
CA ASN A 126 1.87 -8.48 -8.40
C ASN A 126 1.21 -9.53 -7.52
N THR A 127 1.49 -9.52 -6.20
CA THR A 127 0.86 -10.45 -5.25
C THR A 127 -0.65 -10.22 -5.13
N VAL A 128 -1.11 -8.95 -5.24
CA VAL A 128 -2.54 -8.62 -5.22
C VAL A 128 -3.24 -9.05 -6.52
N SER A 129 -2.53 -9.06 -7.65
CA SER A 129 -3.09 -9.40 -8.96
C SER A 129 -2.02 -9.91 -9.91
N ASP A 130 -2.12 -11.17 -10.32
CA ASP A 130 -1.23 -11.81 -11.29
C ASP A 130 -1.16 -11.08 -12.64
N LYS A 131 -2.15 -10.25 -12.95
CA LYS A 131 -2.22 -9.46 -14.18
C LYS A 131 -1.43 -8.15 -14.11
N ASN A 132 -0.87 -7.82 -12.94
CA ASN A 132 -0.26 -6.51 -12.73
C ASN A 132 1.02 -6.28 -13.54
N LYS A 133 1.83 -7.31 -13.80
CA LYS A 133 3.06 -7.25 -14.61
C LYS A 133 4.01 -6.10 -14.22
N ASN A 134 4.30 -5.96 -12.93
CA ASN A 134 5.23 -4.99 -12.35
C ASN A 134 4.79 -3.51 -12.43
N TRP A 135 3.51 -3.24 -12.66
CA TRP A 135 2.99 -1.88 -12.72
C TRP A 135 2.64 -1.31 -11.35
N THR A 136 2.95 -0.03 -11.16
CA THR A 136 2.58 0.77 -9.98
C THR A 136 1.69 1.93 -10.40
N ASN A 137 0.49 2.02 -9.81
CA ASN A 137 -0.55 3.01 -10.16
C ASN A 137 -0.70 4.10 -9.10
N LEU A 138 0.36 4.43 -8.38
CA LEU A 138 0.34 5.47 -7.37
C LEU A 138 0.78 6.82 -7.94
N GLU A 139 0.19 7.89 -7.41
CA GLU A 139 0.64 9.26 -7.67
C GLU A 139 2.08 9.46 -7.21
N TYR A 140 2.88 10.24 -7.94
CA TYR A 140 4.27 10.56 -7.60
C TYR A 140 4.41 11.04 -6.14
N LYS A 141 3.55 11.95 -5.71
CA LYS A 141 3.55 12.46 -4.32
C LYS A 141 3.52 11.34 -3.28
N LYS A 142 2.75 10.28 -3.51
CA LYS A 142 2.67 9.12 -2.60
C LYS A 142 3.91 8.25 -2.66
N ILE A 143 4.44 8.00 -3.87
CA ILE A 143 5.67 7.23 -4.07
C ILE A 143 6.83 7.92 -3.34
N PHE A 144 7.00 9.22 -3.56
CA PHE A 144 8.08 10.00 -2.95
C PHE A 144 7.93 10.12 -1.43
N LYS A 145 6.70 10.19 -0.92
CA LYS A 145 6.44 10.13 0.53
C LYS A 145 6.86 8.79 1.12
N LEU A 146 6.51 7.67 0.49
CA LEU A 146 6.92 6.32 0.93
C LEU A 146 8.44 6.14 0.86
N ALA A 147 9.07 6.70 -0.17
CA ALA A 147 10.53 6.71 -0.34
C ALA A 147 11.26 7.63 0.66
N ASN A 148 10.53 8.39 1.47
CA ASN A 148 11.11 9.42 2.36
C ASN A 148 12.04 10.41 1.61
N VAL A 149 11.60 10.85 0.41
CA VAL A 149 12.31 11.80 -0.45
C VAL A 149 11.45 13.05 -0.65
N GLN A 150 11.98 14.20 -0.28
CA GLN A 150 11.30 15.49 -0.41
C GLN A 150 11.84 16.23 -1.63
N LEU A 151 11.04 16.36 -2.67
CA LEU A 151 11.33 17.08 -3.91
C LEU A 151 10.10 17.83 -4.40
N SER A 152 10.32 18.93 -5.14
CA SER A 152 9.24 19.60 -5.86
C SER A 152 8.63 18.66 -6.91
N ILE A 153 7.40 18.91 -7.34
CA ILE A 153 6.69 18.09 -8.35
C ILE A 153 7.51 17.97 -9.64
N GLN A 154 8.15 19.06 -10.06
CA GLN A 154 9.03 19.06 -11.24
C GLN A 154 10.23 18.14 -11.06
N ASN A 155 10.92 18.22 -9.92
CA ASN A 155 12.06 17.38 -9.62
C ASN A 155 11.67 15.90 -9.41
N GLN A 156 10.47 15.62 -8.93
CA GLN A 156 9.91 14.26 -8.90
C GLN A 156 9.79 13.68 -10.32
N ALA A 157 9.23 14.46 -11.24
CA ALA A 157 9.10 14.05 -12.63
C ALA A 157 10.47 13.86 -13.32
N LEU A 158 11.41 14.75 -13.06
CA LEU A 158 12.79 14.63 -13.58
C LEU A 158 13.48 13.35 -13.07
N LEU A 159 13.36 13.04 -11.77
CA LEU A 159 13.94 11.83 -11.20
C LEU A 159 13.35 10.56 -11.83
N ILE A 160 12.03 10.50 -12.03
CA ILE A 160 11.39 9.37 -12.71
C ILE A 160 11.85 9.26 -14.17
N ASN A 161 11.99 10.39 -14.87
CA ASN A 161 12.51 10.42 -16.23
C ASN A 161 13.97 9.93 -16.31
N ASP A 162 14.81 10.29 -15.31
CA ASP A 162 16.18 9.76 -15.22
C ASP A 162 16.19 8.23 -15.07
N LEU A 163 15.33 7.68 -14.20
CA LEU A 163 15.19 6.23 -14.03
C LEU A 163 14.70 5.54 -15.31
N TYR A 164 13.79 6.18 -16.06
CA TYR A 164 13.33 5.73 -17.36
C TYR A 164 14.46 5.71 -18.40
N ASN A 165 15.22 6.79 -18.51
CA ASN A 165 16.35 6.90 -19.45
C ASN A 165 17.46 5.88 -19.15
N CYS A 166 17.64 5.52 -17.87
CA CYS A 166 18.56 4.45 -17.47
C CYS A 166 17.99 3.03 -17.67
N GLY A 167 16.75 2.88 -18.13
CA GLY A 167 16.13 1.59 -18.40
C GLY A 167 15.60 0.84 -17.18
N PHE A 168 15.62 1.43 -15.98
CA PHE A 168 15.13 0.77 -14.76
C PHE A 168 13.61 0.70 -14.69
N VAL A 169 12.92 1.66 -15.31
CA VAL A 169 11.46 1.72 -15.32
C VAL A 169 10.91 2.08 -16.70
N ASN A 170 9.67 1.69 -16.95
CA ASN A 170 8.85 2.21 -18.05
C ASN A 170 7.75 3.11 -17.49
N VAL A 171 7.35 4.11 -18.26
CA VAL A 171 6.25 5.02 -17.90
C VAL A 171 5.15 4.92 -18.94
N SER A 172 3.91 4.73 -18.50
CA SER A 172 2.78 4.66 -19.44
C SER A 172 2.53 6.00 -20.12
N LYS A 173 2.08 5.94 -21.38
CA LYS A 173 1.74 7.14 -22.18
C LYS A 173 0.42 7.80 -21.76
N ASN A 174 -0.29 7.29 -20.74
CA ASN A 174 -1.57 7.82 -20.32
C ASN A 174 -1.41 9.21 -19.68
N VAL A 175 -2.03 10.20 -20.29
CA VAL A 175 -2.07 11.58 -19.83
C VAL A 175 -2.88 11.64 -18.52
N GLY A 176 -2.27 12.18 -17.45
CA GLY A 176 -2.95 12.51 -16.20
C GLY A 176 -2.63 11.62 -14.98
N LYS A 177 -2.34 10.34 -15.17
CA LYS A 177 -1.83 9.43 -14.09
C LYS A 177 -0.84 8.46 -14.72
N PRO A 178 0.43 8.83 -14.84
CA PRO A 178 1.43 7.93 -15.38
C PRO A 178 1.58 6.72 -14.44
N ASN A 179 1.39 5.53 -14.99
CA ASN A 179 1.73 4.29 -14.31
C ASN A 179 3.21 4.02 -14.57
N ILE A 180 3.90 3.48 -13.58
CA ILE A 180 5.32 3.13 -13.65
C ILE A 180 5.44 1.61 -13.59
N GLN A 181 6.18 1.03 -14.54
CA GLN A 181 6.53 -0.39 -14.56
C GLN A 181 8.00 -0.54 -14.18
N VAL A 182 8.31 -1.47 -13.29
CA VAL A 182 9.69 -1.81 -12.92
C VAL A 182 10.19 -2.93 -13.82
N ASN A 183 11.39 -2.77 -14.42
CA ASN A 183 11.90 -3.67 -15.46
C ASN A 183 12.74 -4.84 -14.92
N PHE A 184 13.09 -4.84 -13.63
CA PHE A 184 14.02 -5.81 -13.04
C PHE A 184 13.42 -6.58 -11.85
N VAL A 185 12.10 -6.76 -11.82
CA VAL A 185 11.45 -7.56 -10.76
C VAL A 185 11.81 -9.02 -10.93
N ASP A 186 12.40 -9.57 -9.89
CA ASP A 186 12.78 -10.98 -9.79
C ASP A 186 11.77 -11.71 -8.87
N ASN A 187 11.40 -12.92 -9.25
CA ASN A 187 10.48 -13.76 -8.49
C ASN A 187 11.18 -14.96 -7.83
N GLU A 188 12.52 -14.94 -7.78
CA GLU A 188 13.29 -15.99 -7.10
C GLU A 188 13.07 -15.95 -5.58
N SER A 189 13.35 -17.07 -4.93
CA SER A 189 13.11 -17.27 -3.50
C SER A 189 14.21 -16.75 -2.58
N ASP A 190 15.39 -16.45 -3.13
CA ASP A 190 16.58 -16.06 -2.35
C ASP A 190 16.51 -14.57 -1.92
N GLY A 191 15.60 -14.32 -0.98
CA GLY A 191 15.40 -12.99 -0.46
C GLY A 191 16.45 -12.57 0.56
N VAL A 192 17.00 -11.39 0.40
CA VAL A 192 17.91 -10.75 1.37
C VAL A 192 17.18 -9.79 2.31
N LEU A 193 15.99 -9.36 1.93
CA LEU A 193 15.18 -8.43 2.73
C LEU A 193 13.70 -8.79 2.66
N THR A 194 13.02 -8.76 3.81
CA THR A 194 11.57 -8.99 3.92
C THR A 194 10.88 -7.71 4.40
N ILE A 195 9.97 -7.19 3.58
CA ILE A 195 9.18 -6.00 3.89
C ILE A 195 7.78 -6.42 4.35
N THR A 196 7.42 -6.07 5.57
CA THR A 196 6.11 -6.39 6.18
C THR A 196 5.17 -5.19 6.28
N ARG A 197 5.63 -3.99 5.88
CA ARG A 197 4.83 -2.77 5.89
C ARG A 197 5.25 -1.82 4.78
N LEU A 198 4.30 -1.14 4.18
CA LEU A 198 4.54 -0.11 3.17
C LEU A 198 4.55 1.30 3.79
N LYS A 199 5.50 1.52 4.70
CA LYS A 199 5.71 2.81 5.35
C LYS A 199 7.20 3.09 5.48
N ASP A 200 7.59 4.34 5.21
CA ASP A 200 8.99 4.79 5.36
C ASP A 200 10.02 3.90 4.63
N LEU A 201 9.64 3.32 3.49
CA LEU A 201 10.49 2.38 2.74
C LEU A 201 11.89 2.90 2.45
N GLY A 202 12.02 4.20 2.23
CA GLY A 202 13.34 4.81 2.01
C GLY A 202 14.26 4.81 3.24
N LYS A 203 13.78 4.42 4.42
CA LYS A 203 14.63 4.22 5.61
C LYS A 203 15.20 2.82 5.65
N GLU A 204 14.50 1.84 5.11
CA GLU A 204 14.95 0.44 5.08
C GLU A 204 16.25 0.26 4.27
N ILE A 205 16.47 1.07 3.22
CA ILE A 205 17.70 1.02 2.41
C ILE A 205 18.93 1.46 3.20
N VAL A 206 18.79 2.44 4.10
CA VAL A 206 19.92 2.99 4.87
C VAL A 206 20.52 1.93 5.82
N TYR A 207 19.69 1.02 6.33
CA TYR A 207 20.16 -0.08 7.19
C TYR A 207 20.97 -1.16 6.45
N ILE A 208 20.85 -1.25 5.13
CA ILE A 208 21.53 -2.26 4.33
C ILE A 208 22.94 -1.77 3.98
N ASP A 209 23.11 -0.47 3.71
CA ASP A 209 24.44 0.13 3.45
C ASP A 209 25.35 0.00 4.68
N ASP A 210 24.80 0.13 5.91
CA ASP A 210 25.56 0.05 7.15
C ASP A 210 25.92 -1.39 7.57
N LYS A 211 25.15 -2.39 7.15
CA LYS A 211 25.40 -3.80 7.44
C LYS A 211 26.22 -4.52 6.36
N GLY A 212 26.25 -4.01 5.15
CA GLY A 212 27.05 -4.56 4.05
C GLY A 212 28.52 -4.18 4.06
N MET A 213 28.99 -3.40 5.06
CA MET A 213 30.38 -3.02 5.24
C MET A 213 31.09 -3.79 6.38
N GLU A 214 30.43 -4.78 6.98
CA GLU A 214 31.02 -5.67 8.00
C GLU A 214 31.30 -7.06 7.40
N GLU A 215 32.08 -7.13 6.30
CA GLU A 215 32.85 -8.30 5.87
C GLU A 215 34.27 -7.93 5.49
#